data_05ca7c01e570005b89a47945dcd1129c
#
_entry.id   05ca7c01e570005b89a47945dcd1129c
#
_cell.length_a   1.000
_cell.length_b   1.000
_cell.length_c   1.000
_cell.angle_alpha   90.00
_cell.angle_beta   90.00
_cell.angle_gamma   90.00
#
_symmetry.space_group_name_H-M   'P 1'
#
loop_
_entity.id
_entity.type
_entity.pdbx_description
1 polymer ?
#
loop_
_entity_poly.entity_id
_entity_poly.type
_entity_poly.pdbx_seq_one_letter_code
_entity_poly.pdbx_strand_id
1 'polypeptide(L)'
;MDCVSKARNEKEKKECEKLLTPEAKKLLEEAKESLKAYKDCVSQAKNEAEKKECEKLLTPEAKKLLEEEVKKSVKAYLDCVSQARNEKEKQKCEKLLTPEAKKLLEQQALDCLKKAKTEADKKRCVKDLPKDSQKKVLAKESVKAYLDCVSKARNEKEKKECEKLLTPEAKKLLEEAKESLKAYKDCVSQAKTEAXXXKKLKRA
;
A
#
# COMPACT_ATOMS: atom_id res chain seq x y z
N MET A 1 15.07 24.41 6.48
CA MET A 1 14.01 23.42 6.74
C MET A 1 13.84 23.05 8.22
N ASP A 2 14.76 23.42 9.10
CA ASP A 2 14.74 23.05 10.52
C ASP A 2 13.59 23.70 11.31
N CYS A 3 13.13 24.86 10.89
CA CYS A 3 12.07 25.60 11.60
C CYS A 3 10.75 24.81 11.64
N VAL A 4 10.30 24.34 10.46
CA VAL A 4 9.00 23.62 10.33
C VAL A 4 9.05 22.27 11.07
N SER A 5 10.18 21.57 11.02
CA SER A 5 10.33 20.26 11.68
C SER A 5 10.29 20.38 13.22
N LYS A 6 10.63 21.55 13.74
CA LYS A 6 10.61 21.84 15.19
C LYS A 6 9.30 22.48 15.65
N ALA A 7 8.45 22.91 14.71
CA ALA A 7 7.17 23.58 15.01
C ALA A 7 6.19 22.61 15.69
N ARG A 8 5.67 22.99 16.84
CA ARG A 8 4.78 22.18 17.68
C ARG A 8 3.30 22.32 17.32
N ASN A 9 2.96 23.37 16.56
CA ASN A 9 1.58 23.69 16.20
C ASN A 9 1.53 24.47 14.88
N GLU A 10 0.33 24.66 14.34
CA GLU A 10 0.09 25.36 13.07
C GLU A 10 0.53 26.84 13.12
N LYS A 11 0.43 27.49 14.29
CA LYS A 11 0.86 28.88 14.46
C LYS A 11 2.38 29.00 14.26
N GLU A 12 3.14 28.10 14.89
CA GLU A 12 4.61 28.06 14.75
C GLU A 12 5.02 27.73 13.30
N LYS A 13 4.28 26.85 12.62
CA LYS A 13 4.51 26.56 11.20
C LYS A 13 4.33 27.81 10.33
N LYS A 14 3.26 28.58 10.57
CA LYS A 14 3.01 29.83 9.85
C LYS A 14 4.11 30.86 10.10
N GLU A 15 4.64 30.92 11.33
CA GLU A 15 5.77 31.80 11.65
C GLU A 15 7.03 31.37 10.85
N CYS A 16 7.27 30.05 10.72
CA CYS A 16 8.37 29.52 9.89
C CYS A 16 8.19 29.90 8.41
N GLU A 17 6.95 29.90 7.91
CA GLU A 17 6.66 30.26 6.51
C GLU A 17 7.04 31.72 6.21
N LYS A 18 7.03 32.61 7.21
CA LYS A 18 7.45 34.00 7.05
C LYS A 18 8.93 34.13 6.73
N LEU A 19 9.74 33.12 7.06
CA LEU A 19 11.18 33.09 6.79
C LEU A 19 11.49 32.68 5.35
N LEU A 20 10.49 32.25 4.57
CA LEU A 20 10.66 31.80 3.20
C LEU A 20 10.84 32.97 2.23
N THR A 21 11.72 32.81 1.26
CA THR A 21 11.83 33.74 0.12
C THR A 21 10.55 33.64 -0.73
N PRO A 22 10.24 34.65 -1.56
CA PRO A 22 9.09 34.58 -2.47
C PRO A 22 9.14 33.34 -3.38
N GLU A 23 10.31 32.95 -3.89
CA GLU A 23 10.50 31.77 -4.74
C GLU A 23 10.17 30.49 -3.96
N ALA A 24 10.63 30.40 -2.71
CA ALA A 24 10.36 29.23 -1.84
C ALA A 24 8.86 29.14 -1.52
N LYS A 25 8.19 30.27 -1.29
CA LYS A 25 6.72 30.33 -1.07
C LYS A 25 5.96 29.81 -2.29
N LYS A 26 6.39 30.22 -3.49
CA LYS A 26 5.79 29.76 -4.76
C LYS A 26 5.92 28.24 -4.93
N LEU A 27 7.14 27.70 -4.69
CA LEU A 27 7.40 26.26 -4.75
C LEU A 27 6.52 25.49 -3.74
N LEU A 28 6.38 26.04 -2.54
CA LEU A 28 5.55 25.43 -1.49
C LEU A 28 4.07 25.37 -1.91
N GLU A 29 3.54 26.48 -2.49
CA GLU A 29 2.15 26.52 -2.97
C GLU A 29 1.94 25.53 -4.12
N GLU A 30 2.88 25.47 -5.06
CA GLU A 30 2.85 24.48 -6.16
C GLU A 30 2.86 23.06 -5.61
N ALA A 31 3.68 22.79 -4.59
CA ALA A 31 3.75 21.47 -3.93
C ALA A 31 2.43 21.13 -3.24
N LYS A 32 1.78 22.10 -2.58
CA LYS A 32 0.47 21.89 -1.93
C LYS A 32 -0.61 21.58 -2.96
N GLU A 33 -0.62 22.29 -4.11
CA GLU A 33 -1.57 22.04 -5.21
C GLU A 33 -1.36 20.66 -5.82
N SER A 34 -0.10 20.29 -6.07
CA SER A 34 0.29 18.98 -6.58
C SER A 34 -0.18 17.85 -5.64
N LEU A 35 0.03 18.03 -4.34
CA LEU A 35 -0.39 17.06 -3.31
C LEU A 35 -1.92 16.93 -3.28
N LYS A 36 -2.64 18.05 -3.39
CA LYS A 36 -4.11 18.06 -3.44
C LYS A 36 -4.60 17.28 -4.68
N ALA A 37 -4.03 17.57 -5.85
CA ALA A 37 -4.38 16.90 -7.10
C ALA A 37 -4.16 15.38 -6.98
N TYR A 38 -3.04 14.98 -6.38
CA TYR A 38 -2.73 13.57 -6.10
C TYR A 38 -3.80 12.92 -5.21
N LYS A 39 -4.14 13.57 -4.09
CA LYS A 39 -5.14 13.04 -3.13
C LYS A 39 -6.51 12.91 -3.80
N ASP A 40 -6.93 13.89 -4.58
CA ASP A 40 -8.20 13.86 -5.33
C ASP A 40 -8.20 12.70 -6.34
N CYS A 41 -7.10 12.52 -7.08
CA CYS A 41 -6.92 11.43 -8.03
C CYS A 41 -7.04 10.06 -7.32
N VAL A 42 -6.29 9.88 -6.22
CA VAL A 42 -6.28 8.61 -5.46
C VAL A 42 -7.68 8.30 -4.88
N SER A 43 -8.42 9.32 -4.45
CA SER A 43 -9.78 9.13 -3.91
C SER A 43 -10.76 8.61 -4.97
N GLN A 44 -10.51 8.91 -6.24
CA GLN A 44 -11.35 8.48 -7.38
C GLN A 44 -10.84 7.18 -8.01
N ALA A 45 -9.61 6.77 -7.72
CA ALA A 45 -8.97 5.58 -8.31
C ALA A 45 -9.66 4.30 -7.84
N LYS A 46 -10.02 3.46 -8.78
CA LYS A 46 -10.76 2.20 -8.54
C LYS A 46 -9.84 1.01 -8.24
N ASN A 47 -8.55 1.12 -8.59
CA ASN A 47 -7.59 0.03 -8.44
C ASN A 47 -6.17 0.55 -8.22
N GLU A 48 -5.25 -0.34 -7.87
CA GLU A 48 -3.85 0.02 -7.56
C GLU A 48 -3.09 0.58 -8.78
N ALA A 49 -3.44 0.16 -9.99
CA ALA A 49 -2.82 0.68 -11.22
C ALA A 49 -3.17 2.17 -11.39
N GLU A 50 -4.45 2.52 -11.21
CA GLU A 50 -4.90 3.92 -11.27
C GLU A 50 -4.24 4.77 -10.18
N LYS A 51 -4.09 4.23 -8.96
CA LYS A 51 -3.39 4.93 -7.86
C LYS A 51 -1.93 5.22 -8.23
N LYS A 52 -1.24 4.28 -8.88
CA LYS A 52 0.13 4.48 -9.36
C LYS A 52 0.21 5.58 -10.44
N GLU A 53 -0.79 5.64 -11.31
CA GLU A 53 -0.87 6.72 -12.32
C GLU A 53 -0.97 8.08 -11.62
N CYS A 54 -1.75 8.17 -10.52
CA CYS A 54 -1.88 9.40 -9.74
C CYS A 54 -0.53 9.89 -9.20
N GLU A 55 0.42 9.00 -8.93
CA GLU A 55 1.77 9.37 -8.44
C GLU A 55 2.51 10.30 -9.40
N LYS A 56 2.16 10.26 -10.70
CA LYS A 56 2.74 11.13 -11.72
C LYS A 56 2.39 12.61 -11.51
N LEU A 57 1.33 12.89 -10.75
CA LEU A 57 0.90 14.26 -10.41
C LEU A 57 1.78 14.90 -9.33
N LEU A 58 2.59 14.10 -8.62
CA LEU A 58 3.42 14.58 -7.51
C LEU A 58 4.73 15.19 -8.01
N THR A 59 4.95 16.47 -7.67
CA THR A 59 6.27 17.10 -7.81
C THR A 59 7.21 16.54 -6.72
N PRO A 60 8.55 16.66 -6.87
CA PRO A 60 9.48 16.24 -5.82
C PRO A 60 9.19 16.89 -4.46
N GLU A 61 8.81 18.16 -4.44
CA GLU A 61 8.47 18.90 -3.23
C GLU A 61 7.18 18.36 -2.60
N ALA A 62 6.17 18.04 -3.43
CA ALA A 62 4.90 17.43 -2.99
C ALA A 62 5.15 16.05 -2.38
N LYS A 63 6.07 15.26 -2.95
CA LYS A 63 6.46 13.95 -2.40
C LYS A 63 7.03 14.10 -0.98
N LYS A 64 7.88 15.10 -0.76
CA LYS A 64 8.45 15.38 0.58
C LYS A 64 7.36 15.75 1.58
N LEU A 65 6.39 16.58 1.16
CA LEU A 65 5.25 16.95 2.01
C LEU A 65 4.43 15.71 2.39
N LEU A 66 4.18 14.84 1.40
CA LEU A 66 3.43 13.60 1.61
C LEU A 66 4.18 12.68 2.58
N GLU A 67 5.49 12.53 2.42
CA GLU A 67 6.33 11.71 3.31
C GLU A 67 6.27 12.22 4.75
N GLU A 68 6.29 13.53 4.95
CA GLU A 68 6.17 14.14 6.28
C GLU A 68 4.80 13.89 6.89
N GLU A 69 3.71 14.01 6.10
CA GLU A 69 2.35 13.70 6.54
C GLU A 69 2.26 12.22 6.96
N VAL A 70 2.83 11.32 6.16
CA VAL A 70 2.83 9.88 6.43
C VAL A 70 3.57 9.60 7.74
N LYS A 71 4.76 10.18 7.94
CA LYS A 71 5.55 10.00 9.17
C LYS A 71 4.78 10.49 10.40
N LYS A 72 4.13 11.65 10.32
CA LYS A 72 3.31 12.21 11.41
C LYS A 72 2.11 11.31 11.71
N SER A 73 1.46 10.81 10.67
CA SER A 73 0.30 9.91 10.78
C SER A 73 0.70 8.60 11.49
N VAL A 74 1.81 7.98 11.05
CA VAL A 74 2.34 6.75 11.67
C VAL A 74 2.68 6.99 13.14
N LYS A 75 3.39 8.07 13.45
CA LYS A 75 3.76 8.40 14.83
C LYS A 75 2.53 8.59 15.71
N ALA A 76 1.56 9.38 15.26
CA ALA A 76 0.31 9.62 16.00
C ALA A 76 -0.43 8.32 16.26
N TYR A 77 -0.52 7.45 15.25
CA TYR A 77 -1.17 6.14 15.36
C TYR A 77 -0.45 5.25 16.39
N LEU A 78 0.87 5.10 16.28
CA LEU A 78 1.66 4.25 17.19
C LEU A 78 1.60 4.76 18.63
N ASP A 79 1.67 6.08 18.84
CA ASP A 79 1.53 6.68 20.17
C ASP A 79 0.14 6.37 20.76
N CYS A 80 -0.91 6.50 19.94
CA CYS A 80 -2.29 6.18 20.33
C CYS A 80 -2.43 4.70 20.73
N VAL A 81 -1.92 3.80 19.88
CA VAL A 81 -1.99 2.34 20.09
C VAL A 81 -1.22 1.94 21.37
N SER A 82 -0.06 2.58 21.63
CA SER A 82 0.74 2.29 22.82
C SER A 82 0.01 2.64 24.13
N GLN A 83 -0.92 3.61 24.07
CA GLN A 83 -1.72 4.05 25.20
C GLN A 83 -3.07 3.33 25.30
N ALA A 84 -3.48 2.64 24.25
CA ALA A 84 -4.77 1.95 24.17
C ALA A 84 -4.81 0.75 25.13
N ARG A 85 -5.87 0.70 25.96
CA ARG A 85 -6.06 -0.34 26.98
C ARG A 85 -6.79 -1.58 26.47
N ASN A 86 -7.42 -1.47 25.30
CA ASN A 86 -8.23 -2.56 24.72
C ASN A 86 -8.36 -2.41 23.21
N GLU A 87 -8.88 -3.42 22.55
CA GLU A 87 -9.04 -3.48 21.10
C GLU A 87 -9.94 -2.37 20.55
N LYS A 88 -10.98 -1.99 21.29
CA LYS A 88 -11.91 -0.92 20.89
C LYS A 88 -11.18 0.43 20.80
N GLU A 89 -10.30 0.70 21.76
CA GLU A 89 -9.46 1.91 21.76
C GLU A 89 -8.45 1.88 20.60
N LYS A 90 -7.84 0.72 20.35
CA LYS A 90 -6.94 0.54 19.19
C LYS A 90 -7.65 0.86 17.86
N GLN A 91 -8.90 0.39 17.71
CA GLN A 91 -9.71 0.68 16.51
C GLN A 91 -9.96 2.19 16.33
N LYS A 92 -10.16 2.91 17.43
CA LYS A 92 -10.31 4.39 17.36
C LYS A 92 -9.04 5.06 16.83
N CYS A 93 -7.86 4.51 17.19
CA CYS A 93 -6.58 5.02 16.72
C CYS A 93 -6.43 4.93 15.18
N GLU A 94 -7.13 3.99 14.54
CA GLU A 94 -7.07 3.80 13.08
C GLU A 94 -7.48 5.06 12.31
N LYS A 95 -8.29 5.92 12.91
CA LYS A 95 -8.71 7.20 12.31
C LYS A 95 -7.53 8.17 12.09
N LEU A 96 -6.42 7.95 12.81
CA LEU A 96 -5.20 8.76 12.69
C LEU A 96 -4.34 8.34 11.50
N LEU A 97 -4.62 7.15 10.90
CA LEU A 97 -3.85 6.64 9.77
C LEU A 97 -4.41 7.13 8.43
N THR A 98 -3.56 7.82 7.68
CA THR A 98 -3.85 8.09 6.27
C THR A 98 -3.68 6.78 5.48
N PRO A 99 -4.30 6.65 4.28
CA PRO A 99 -4.10 5.45 3.45
C PRO A 99 -2.63 5.17 3.14
N GLU A 100 -1.84 6.20 2.89
CA GLU A 100 -0.39 6.08 2.61
C GLU A 100 0.37 5.61 3.85
N ALA A 101 0.02 6.12 5.04
CA ALA A 101 0.62 5.69 6.31
C ALA A 101 0.32 4.21 6.58
N LYS A 102 -0.92 3.79 6.30
CA LYS A 102 -1.34 2.39 6.42
C LYS A 102 -0.52 1.48 5.50
N LYS A 103 -0.33 1.89 4.22
CA LYS A 103 0.51 1.16 3.26
C LYS A 103 1.95 1.04 3.75
N LEU A 104 2.51 2.12 4.30
CA LEU A 104 3.89 2.11 4.83
C LEU A 104 4.02 1.08 5.96
N LEU A 105 3.07 1.09 6.91
CA LEU A 105 3.08 0.12 8.03
C LEU A 105 2.93 -1.32 7.52
N GLU A 106 2.07 -1.56 6.54
CA GLU A 106 1.89 -2.88 5.92
C GLU A 106 3.20 -3.36 5.26
N GLN A 107 3.90 -2.45 4.55
CA GLN A 107 5.17 -2.77 3.89
C GLN A 107 6.26 -3.08 4.93
N GLN A 108 6.35 -2.28 5.99
CA GLN A 108 7.31 -2.51 7.08
C GLN A 108 7.06 -3.88 7.75
N ALA A 109 5.79 -4.23 7.95
CA ALA A 109 5.42 -5.54 8.52
C ALA A 109 5.82 -6.69 7.59
N LEU A 110 5.62 -6.55 6.27
CA LEU A 110 6.05 -7.55 5.28
C LEU A 110 7.57 -7.74 5.31
N ASP A 111 8.33 -6.65 5.40
CA ASP A 111 9.80 -6.70 5.46
C ASP A 111 10.26 -7.36 6.77
N CYS A 112 9.56 -7.09 7.88
CA CYS A 112 9.78 -7.75 9.18
C CYS A 112 9.52 -9.27 9.05
N LEU A 113 8.38 -9.65 8.45
CA LEU A 113 7.99 -11.06 8.26
C LEU A 113 9.01 -11.86 7.43
N LYS A 114 9.66 -11.23 6.46
CA LYS A 114 10.73 -11.86 5.66
C LYS A 114 11.90 -12.32 6.54
N LYS A 115 12.14 -11.60 7.64
CA LYS A 115 13.24 -11.88 8.58
C LYS A 115 12.82 -12.75 9.76
N ALA A 116 11.52 -12.88 9.99
CA ALA A 116 10.95 -13.63 11.13
C ALA A 116 11.23 -15.13 10.99
N LYS A 117 11.78 -15.72 12.04
CA LYS A 117 12.13 -17.16 12.06
C LYS A 117 11.11 -17.98 12.86
N THR A 118 10.40 -17.36 13.79
CA THR A 118 9.45 -18.05 14.68
C THR A 118 8.05 -17.43 14.55
N GLU A 119 7.04 -18.18 14.99
CA GLU A 119 5.66 -17.67 15.04
C GLU A 119 5.54 -16.47 16.01
N ALA A 120 6.33 -16.47 17.09
CA ALA A 120 6.40 -15.34 18.02
C ALA A 120 6.93 -14.08 17.30
N ASP A 121 7.98 -14.23 16.49
CA ASP A 121 8.52 -13.12 15.68
C ASP A 121 7.48 -12.58 14.70
N LYS A 122 6.76 -13.48 14.02
CA LYS A 122 5.69 -13.11 13.06
C LYS A 122 4.59 -12.28 13.77
N LYS A 123 4.17 -12.73 14.96
CA LYS A 123 3.16 -12.00 15.76
C LYS A 123 3.66 -10.60 16.14
N ARG A 124 4.93 -10.46 16.50
CA ARG A 124 5.54 -9.15 16.82
C ARG A 124 5.52 -8.21 15.62
N CYS A 125 5.81 -8.74 14.42
CA CYS A 125 5.83 -7.94 13.19
C CYS A 125 4.49 -7.27 12.89
N VAL A 126 3.37 -7.89 13.27
CA VAL A 126 2.03 -7.42 12.91
C VAL A 126 1.22 -6.86 14.10
N LYS A 127 1.73 -6.94 15.32
CA LYS A 127 0.96 -6.64 16.56
C LYS A 127 0.35 -5.23 16.60
N ASP A 128 1.03 -4.26 16.00
CA ASP A 128 0.62 -2.85 16.04
C ASP A 128 -0.19 -2.42 14.81
N LEU A 129 -0.41 -3.33 13.86
CA LEU A 129 -1.22 -3.05 12.66
C LEU A 129 -2.72 -3.09 12.98
N PRO A 130 -3.55 -2.31 12.26
CA PRO A 130 -5.00 -2.55 12.25
C PRO A 130 -5.31 -4.01 11.89
N LYS A 131 -6.42 -4.54 12.42
CA LYS A 131 -6.79 -5.97 12.23
C LYS A 131 -6.90 -6.37 10.75
N ASP A 132 -7.50 -5.51 9.93
CA ASP A 132 -7.62 -5.76 8.48
C ASP A 132 -6.24 -5.79 7.81
N SER A 133 -5.33 -4.90 8.20
CA SER A 133 -3.94 -4.88 7.73
C SER A 133 -3.18 -6.12 8.18
N GLN A 134 -3.39 -6.58 9.43
CA GLN A 134 -2.79 -7.83 9.92
C GLN A 134 -3.17 -9.01 9.03
N LYS A 135 -4.47 -9.18 8.76
CA LYS A 135 -4.99 -10.27 7.90
C LYS A 135 -4.39 -10.18 6.50
N LYS A 136 -4.37 -8.98 5.93
CA LYS A 136 -3.85 -8.71 4.58
C LYS A 136 -2.36 -9.06 4.47
N VAL A 137 -1.55 -8.62 5.43
CA VAL A 137 -0.10 -8.82 5.45
C VAL A 137 0.23 -10.31 5.66
N LEU A 138 -0.46 -10.96 6.60
CA LEU A 138 -0.28 -12.39 6.87
C LEU A 138 -0.73 -13.25 5.67
N ALA A 139 -1.81 -12.86 4.98
CA ALA A 139 -2.27 -13.54 3.78
C ALA A 139 -1.23 -13.43 2.65
N LYS A 140 -0.63 -12.25 2.45
CA LYS A 140 0.43 -12.05 1.45
C LYS A 140 1.66 -12.90 1.76
N GLU A 141 2.08 -12.95 3.01
CA GLU A 141 3.21 -13.78 3.45
C GLU A 141 2.90 -15.26 3.23
N SER A 142 1.68 -15.69 3.56
CA SER A 142 1.18 -17.06 3.39
C SER A 142 1.19 -17.46 1.90
N VAL A 143 0.71 -16.61 1.00
CA VAL A 143 0.74 -16.85 -0.46
C VAL A 143 2.18 -17.02 -0.93
N LYS A 144 3.09 -16.15 -0.48
CA LYS A 144 4.51 -16.24 -0.85
C LYS A 144 5.11 -17.57 -0.40
N ALA A 145 4.87 -17.99 0.84
CA ALA A 145 5.35 -19.26 1.40
C ALA A 145 4.80 -20.45 0.58
N TYR A 146 3.51 -20.39 0.21
CA TYR A 146 2.86 -21.41 -0.62
C TYR A 146 3.54 -21.50 -2.00
N LEU A 147 3.75 -20.37 -2.67
CA LEU A 147 4.37 -20.34 -4.00
C LEU A 147 5.80 -20.86 -3.96
N ASP A 148 6.58 -20.50 -2.94
CA ASP A 148 7.95 -21.01 -2.73
C ASP A 148 7.94 -22.53 -2.52
N CYS A 149 6.99 -23.04 -1.74
CA CYS A 149 6.81 -24.46 -1.48
C CYS A 149 6.49 -25.22 -2.80
N VAL A 150 5.49 -24.71 -3.55
CA VAL A 150 5.04 -25.32 -4.82
C VAL A 150 6.17 -25.34 -5.86
N SER A 151 7.00 -24.29 -5.90
CA SER A 151 8.12 -24.22 -6.85
C SER A 151 9.18 -25.29 -6.59
N LYS A 152 9.25 -25.80 -5.35
CA LYS A 152 10.20 -26.85 -4.93
C LYS A 152 9.57 -28.24 -4.93
N ALA A 153 8.26 -28.33 -5.03
CA ALA A 153 7.50 -29.59 -5.00
C ALA A 153 7.77 -30.42 -6.25
N ARG A 154 8.09 -31.72 -6.05
CA ARG A 154 8.44 -32.65 -7.11
C ARG A 154 7.25 -33.43 -7.68
N ASN A 155 6.12 -33.40 -6.97
CA ASN A 155 4.92 -34.13 -7.36
C ASN A 155 3.65 -33.49 -6.79
N GLU A 156 2.48 -33.94 -7.24
CA GLU A 156 1.19 -33.40 -6.85
C GLU A 156 0.89 -33.56 -5.35
N LYS A 157 1.39 -34.65 -4.75
CA LYS A 157 1.24 -34.90 -3.30
C LYS A 157 1.92 -33.75 -2.48
N GLU A 158 3.17 -33.43 -2.86
CA GLU A 158 3.94 -32.36 -2.22
C GLU A 158 3.27 -30.99 -2.43
N LYS A 159 2.72 -30.76 -3.62
CA LYS A 159 1.97 -29.52 -3.91
C LYS A 159 0.74 -29.36 -2.99
N LYS A 160 0.01 -30.47 -2.77
CA LYS A 160 -1.15 -30.49 -1.84
C LYS A 160 -0.71 -30.22 -0.40
N GLU A 161 0.44 -30.75 0.00
CA GLU A 161 0.99 -30.46 1.34
C GLU A 161 1.27 -28.96 1.51
N CYS A 162 1.75 -28.31 0.43
CA CYS A 162 2.00 -26.85 0.45
C CYS A 162 0.71 -26.05 0.73
N GLU A 163 -0.46 -26.56 0.36
CA GLU A 163 -1.75 -25.88 0.61
C GLU A 163 -2.02 -25.63 2.09
N LYS A 164 -1.41 -26.41 2.98
CA LYS A 164 -1.52 -26.25 4.42
C LYS A 164 -0.91 -24.93 4.91
N LEU A 165 -0.04 -24.31 4.11
CA LEU A 165 0.58 -23.03 4.42
C LEU A 165 -0.37 -21.86 4.20
N LEU A 166 -1.48 -22.07 3.49
CA LEU A 166 -2.43 -21.00 3.11
C LEU A 166 -3.43 -20.72 4.23
N THR A 167 -3.52 -19.46 4.64
CA THR A 167 -4.61 -18.98 5.49
C THR A 167 -5.90 -18.88 4.64
N PRO A 168 -7.09 -18.84 5.25
CA PRO A 168 -8.34 -18.65 4.50
C PRO A 168 -8.32 -17.40 3.62
N GLU A 169 -7.76 -16.30 4.13
CA GLU A 169 -7.63 -15.03 3.40
C GLU A 169 -6.65 -15.19 2.21
N ALA A 170 -5.57 -15.96 2.39
CA ALA A 170 -4.60 -16.25 1.33
C ALA A 170 -5.24 -17.08 0.20
N LYS A 171 -6.07 -18.05 0.55
CA LYS A 171 -6.82 -18.87 -0.43
C LYS A 171 -7.73 -17.98 -1.28
N LYS A 172 -8.44 -17.05 -0.65
CA LYS A 172 -9.31 -16.10 -1.33
C LYS A 172 -8.52 -15.23 -2.31
N LEU A 173 -7.37 -14.70 -1.88
CA LEU A 173 -6.48 -13.89 -2.74
C LEU A 173 -6.00 -14.68 -3.97
N LEU A 174 -5.64 -15.95 -3.78
CA LEU A 174 -5.20 -16.80 -4.88
C LEU A 174 -6.33 -17.07 -5.89
N GLU A 175 -7.55 -17.30 -5.41
CA GLU A 175 -8.72 -17.51 -6.29
C GLU A 175 -9.04 -16.26 -7.10
N GLU A 176 -9.02 -15.09 -6.45
CA GLU A 176 -9.21 -13.80 -7.12
C GLU A 176 -8.14 -13.57 -8.20
N ALA A 177 -6.88 -13.89 -7.89
CA ALA A 177 -5.77 -13.77 -8.84
C ALA A 177 -5.94 -14.72 -10.03
N LYS A 178 -6.40 -15.96 -9.80
CA LYS A 178 -6.68 -16.95 -10.87
C LYS A 178 -7.80 -16.44 -11.79
N GLU A 179 -8.88 -15.92 -11.23
CA GLU A 179 -10.00 -15.35 -11.98
C GLU A 179 -9.55 -14.16 -12.83
N SER A 180 -8.75 -13.27 -12.24
CA SER A 180 -8.18 -12.09 -12.92
C SER A 180 -7.29 -12.52 -14.10
N LEU A 181 -6.44 -13.54 -13.89
CA LEU A 181 -5.55 -14.06 -14.93
C LEU A 181 -6.35 -14.71 -16.06
N LYS A 182 -7.42 -15.45 -15.72
CA LYS A 182 -8.34 -16.06 -16.72
C LYS A 182 -9.00 -14.96 -17.56
N ALA A 183 -9.56 -13.94 -16.91
CA ALA A 183 -10.19 -12.80 -17.61
C ALA A 183 -9.21 -12.09 -18.54
N TYR A 184 -7.97 -11.90 -18.10
CA TYR A 184 -6.90 -11.31 -18.91
C TYR A 184 -6.60 -12.17 -20.14
N LYS A 185 -6.43 -13.49 -19.96
CA LYS A 185 -6.15 -14.44 -21.06
C LYS A 185 -7.29 -14.45 -22.07
N ASP A 186 -8.54 -14.44 -21.60
CA ASP A 186 -9.75 -14.41 -22.46
C ASP A 186 -9.77 -13.10 -23.26
N CYS A 187 -9.49 -11.96 -22.62
CA CYS A 187 -9.43 -10.65 -23.26
C CYS A 187 -8.34 -10.62 -24.37
N VAL A 188 -7.15 -11.14 -24.07
CA VAL A 188 -6.02 -11.17 -25.02
C VAL A 188 -6.37 -12.08 -26.23
N SER A 189 -7.03 -13.23 -25.99
CA SER A 189 -7.41 -14.14 -27.08
C SER A 189 -8.49 -13.52 -27.98
N GLN A 190 -9.46 -12.80 -27.39
CA GLN A 190 -10.48 -12.07 -28.16
C GLN A 190 -9.84 -10.96 -29.01
N ALA A 191 -8.92 -10.21 -28.45
CA ALA A 191 -8.19 -9.12 -29.16
C ALA A 191 -7.41 -9.69 -30.34
N LYS A 192 -6.81 -10.89 -30.19
CA LYS A 192 -6.08 -11.58 -31.28
C LYS A 192 -7.02 -12.03 -32.40
N THR A 193 -8.22 -12.52 -32.06
CA THR A 193 -9.24 -12.93 -33.05
C THR A 193 -9.79 -11.73 -33.81
N GLU A 194 -10.05 -10.63 -33.15
CA GLU A 194 -10.52 -9.38 -33.75
C GLU A 194 -9.42 -8.77 -34.67
N ALA A 195 -8.20 -8.80 -34.27
CA ALA A 195 -7.08 -8.38 -35.08
C ALA A 195 -6.93 -9.22 -36.35
N UNK A 196 -7.34 -10.30 -36.17
CA UNK A 196 -7.30 -11.13 -37.22
C UNK A 196 -8.38 -10.97 -38.15
N UNK A 197 -9.31 -10.63 -37.75
CA UNK A 197 -10.38 -10.36 -38.50
C UNK A 197 -10.22 -9.15 -39.30
N UNK A 198 -9.73 -8.48 -38.81
CA UNK A 198 -9.45 -7.29 -39.39
C UNK A 198 -8.52 -7.35 -40.51
N LYS A 199 -7.54 -8.06 -40.36
CA LYS A 199 -6.53 -8.29 -41.43
C LYS A 199 -7.12 -9.06 -42.62
N LYS A 200 -8.06 -9.93 -42.40
CA LYS A 200 -8.73 -10.68 -43.48
C LYS A 200 -9.62 -9.75 -44.32
N LEU A 201 -10.34 -8.85 -43.67
CA LEU A 201 -11.23 -7.90 -44.33
C LEU A 201 -10.48 -6.87 -45.19
N LYS A 202 -9.24 -6.56 -44.82
CA LYS A 202 -8.39 -5.62 -45.61
C LYS A 202 -7.74 -6.28 -46.85
N ARG A 203 -7.80 -7.61 -46.96
CA ARG A 203 -7.23 -8.38 -48.06
C ARG A 203 -8.28 -8.84 -49.09
N ALA A 204 -9.55 -8.65 -48.80
CA ALA A 204 -10.67 -8.92 -49.71
C ALA A 204 -11.11 -7.65 -50.44
#